data_2bb24b4c7119ce83f65e103a847309f7
#
_entry.id   2bb24b4c7119ce83f65e103a847309f7
#
_cell.length_a   1.000
_cell.length_b   1.000
_cell.length_c   1.000
_cell.angle_alpha   90.00
_cell.angle_beta   90.00
_cell.angle_gamma   90.00
#
_symmetry.space_group_name_H-M   'P 1'
#
loop_
_entity.id
_entity.type
_entity.pdbx_description
1 polymer ?
#
loop_
_entity_poly.entity_id
_entity_poly.type
_entity_poly.pdbx_seq_one_letter_code
_entity_poly.pdbx_strand_id
1 'polypeptide(L)'
;MESNVRVRFAPSPTGPLHIGGVRTALYNYLFAKKHNGTFILRIEDTDQTRYVANAEQYIIDALEWCNIPFDEGPGKNEKFGPYRQSERKELYKEYADTLIKTGWAYYCFDSSEDLDAHRKGHEAEGKNFIYNWHNREKGRLINSLVLTTEEVQTKINAGDTYVIRFKTPQDEILRMEDEIRGKITIDTNTLDDKILFKGDGMPTYHLANIVDDHLMEISHVIRGEEWLPSMPLHVLLYKAFNWTTPKFAHLPLILKPVGKGKLSKRDGDKLGFPVFPLEYTNEETKDVSRGYKEDGYFSDGFINMLSFLGWNPGTEQEIFTLEGLIAAFDLSRVSKSGAKFSPDKASWFNQQYMQTKDNTELVNLYTPILREKGISKDKSFILKVVSLIKERAVFVNDFWELSNFFFEAPISFDAKASKKNWKEGTTELMTELISVITNINDFSSENTEKEIKEWITNKEIGFGKVMQPLRLSLVGKLAGPHLFDIIAMIGKQETIRRIENAIDKL
;
A
#
# COMPACT_ATOMS: atom_id res chain seq x y z
N MET A 1 -24.05 -22.41 15.15
CA MET A 1 -24.10 -20.99 14.73
C MET A 1 -22.70 -20.64 14.30
N GLU A 2 -22.46 -20.30 13.02
CA GLU A 2 -21.18 -19.75 12.59
C GLU A 2 -20.96 -18.47 13.39
N SER A 3 -19.82 -18.39 14.10
CA SER A 3 -19.49 -17.20 14.86
C SER A 3 -19.37 -16.04 13.87
N ASN A 4 -20.06 -14.93 14.15
CA ASN A 4 -19.99 -13.73 13.31
C ASN A 4 -18.52 -13.32 13.20
N VAL A 5 -17.97 -13.30 11.99
CA VAL A 5 -16.57 -12.90 11.76
C VAL A 5 -16.40 -11.42 12.06
N ARG A 6 -15.51 -11.09 13.00
CA ARG A 6 -15.14 -9.73 13.37
C ARG A 6 -13.62 -9.61 13.35
N VAL A 7 -13.12 -8.70 12.55
CA VAL A 7 -11.69 -8.44 12.39
C VAL A 7 -11.41 -6.94 12.52
N ARG A 8 -10.15 -6.59 12.76
CA ARG A 8 -9.78 -5.19 12.92
C ARG A 8 -8.46 -4.86 12.21
N PHE A 9 -8.41 -3.69 11.64
CA PHE A 9 -7.18 -2.98 11.37
C PHE A 9 -6.91 -2.02 12.52
N ALA A 10 -5.75 -2.13 13.15
CA ALA A 10 -5.45 -1.43 14.39
C ALA A 10 -4.10 -0.69 14.29
N PRO A 11 -4.03 0.39 13.48
CA PRO A 11 -2.81 1.15 13.29
C PRO A 11 -2.54 2.11 14.46
N SER A 12 -1.25 2.33 14.76
CA SER A 12 -0.82 3.44 15.60
C SER A 12 -0.63 4.69 14.73
N PRO A 13 -1.16 5.87 15.13
CA PRO A 13 -1.06 7.11 14.36
C PRO A 13 0.30 7.79 14.56
N THR A 14 1.38 7.12 14.18
CA THR A 14 2.78 7.57 14.34
C THR A 14 3.42 8.06 13.04
N GLY A 15 2.61 8.32 12.01
CA GLY A 15 3.02 8.78 10.69
C GLY A 15 2.16 8.21 9.57
N PRO A 16 2.55 8.42 8.30
CA PRO A 16 1.78 7.97 7.15
C PRO A 16 1.70 6.44 7.06
N LEU A 17 0.55 5.95 6.60
CA LEU A 17 0.30 4.53 6.45
C LEU A 17 1.12 3.94 5.30
N HIS A 18 2.08 3.07 5.60
CA HIS A 18 2.88 2.35 4.61
C HIS A 18 2.05 1.28 3.88
N ILE A 19 2.39 0.93 2.62
CA ILE A 19 1.69 -0.12 1.85
C ILE A 19 1.54 -1.45 2.60
N GLY A 20 2.46 -1.78 3.50
CA GLY A 20 2.32 -2.95 4.38
C GLY A 20 1.13 -2.87 5.32
N GLY A 21 0.85 -1.68 5.85
CA GLY A 21 -0.34 -1.42 6.65
C GLY A 21 -1.62 -1.49 5.80
N VAL A 22 -1.61 -0.87 4.60
CA VAL A 22 -2.74 -0.95 3.66
C VAL A 22 -3.04 -2.40 3.28
N ARG A 23 -2.01 -3.22 2.99
CA ARG A 23 -2.21 -4.65 2.72
C ARG A 23 -2.83 -5.39 3.90
N THR A 24 -2.41 -5.06 5.13
CA THR A 24 -3.01 -5.64 6.34
C THR A 24 -4.47 -5.26 6.46
N ALA A 25 -4.82 -3.99 6.23
CA ALA A 25 -6.21 -3.54 6.19
C ALA A 25 -7.01 -4.26 5.09
N LEU A 26 -6.45 -4.35 3.88
CA LEU A 26 -7.07 -5.05 2.75
C LEU A 26 -7.39 -6.51 3.08
N TYR A 27 -6.46 -7.27 3.65
CA TYR A 27 -6.69 -8.68 3.95
C TYR A 27 -7.74 -8.87 5.04
N ASN A 28 -7.76 -8.00 6.06
CA ASN A 28 -8.85 -7.97 7.04
C ASN A 28 -10.19 -7.67 6.37
N TYR A 29 -10.24 -6.67 5.50
CA TYR A 29 -11.44 -6.29 4.76
C TYR A 29 -11.96 -7.43 3.87
N LEU A 30 -11.09 -8.02 3.04
CA LEU A 30 -11.46 -9.12 2.14
C LEU A 30 -11.98 -10.33 2.94
N PHE A 31 -11.31 -10.67 4.03
CA PHE A 31 -11.73 -11.76 4.91
C PHE A 31 -13.10 -11.47 5.57
N ALA A 32 -13.28 -10.27 6.12
CA ALA A 32 -14.56 -9.89 6.71
C ALA A 32 -15.69 -9.97 5.69
N LYS A 33 -15.52 -9.32 4.52
CA LYS A 33 -16.58 -9.25 3.51
C LYS A 33 -16.92 -10.61 2.90
N LYS A 34 -15.94 -11.48 2.69
CA LYS A 34 -16.17 -12.85 2.24
C LYS A 34 -17.06 -13.64 3.20
N HIS A 35 -16.92 -13.41 4.49
CA HIS A 35 -17.68 -14.12 5.53
C HIS A 35 -18.90 -13.34 6.04
N ASN A 36 -19.35 -12.29 5.35
CA ASN A 36 -20.41 -11.38 5.78
C ASN A 36 -20.18 -10.83 7.21
N GLY A 37 -18.93 -10.66 7.57
CA GLY A 37 -18.46 -10.18 8.87
C GLY A 37 -18.25 -8.67 8.93
N THR A 38 -17.68 -8.22 10.05
CA THR A 38 -17.44 -6.82 10.37
C THR A 38 -15.95 -6.48 10.29
N PHE A 39 -15.62 -5.40 9.61
CA PHE A 39 -14.28 -4.83 9.53
C PHE A 39 -14.21 -3.55 10.38
N ILE A 40 -13.36 -3.53 11.40
CA ILE A 40 -13.23 -2.48 12.40
C ILE A 40 -11.94 -1.70 12.18
N LEU A 41 -12.00 -0.37 12.29
CA LEU A 41 -10.82 0.50 12.44
C LEU A 41 -10.68 0.87 13.92
N ARG A 42 -9.56 0.50 14.54
CA ARG A 42 -9.20 0.89 15.91
C ARG A 42 -7.88 1.65 15.91
N ILE A 43 -7.85 2.83 16.52
CA ILE A 43 -6.64 3.65 16.62
C ILE A 43 -5.89 3.31 17.89
N GLU A 44 -4.67 2.77 17.74
CA GLU A 44 -3.82 2.38 18.87
C GLU A 44 -2.83 3.51 19.21
N ASP A 45 -3.32 4.50 19.91
CA ASP A 45 -2.64 5.74 20.30
C ASP A 45 -2.21 5.78 21.79
N THR A 46 -1.93 4.62 22.38
CA THR A 46 -1.44 4.52 23.76
C THR A 46 -0.05 5.14 23.99
N ASP A 47 0.72 5.34 22.93
CA ASP A 47 2.01 6.03 22.96
C ASP A 47 1.88 7.46 22.44
N GLN A 48 1.51 8.36 23.33
CA GLN A 48 1.31 9.78 23.03
C GLN A 48 2.61 10.52 22.68
N THR A 49 3.78 9.96 23.00
CA THR A 49 5.08 10.58 22.67
C THR A 49 5.43 10.46 21.21
N ARG A 50 4.84 9.48 20.52
CA ARG A 50 5.01 9.24 19.08
C ARG A 50 3.79 9.63 18.24
N TYR A 51 2.80 10.25 18.86
CA TYR A 51 1.63 10.73 18.14
C TYR A 51 2.02 11.77 17.10
N VAL A 52 1.53 11.63 15.88
CA VAL A 52 1.73 12.58 14.78
C VAL A 52 0.38 13.19 14.41
N ALA A 53 0.30 14.50 14.44
CA ALA A 53 -0.90 15.22 14.02
C ALA A 53 -1.30 14.80 12.59
N ASN A 54 -2.60 14.71 12.35
CA ASN A 54 -3.20 14.30 11.05
C ASN A 54 -2.90 12.85 10.60
N ALA A 55 -2.12 12.05 11.34
CA ALA A 55 -1.86 10.67 10.96
C ALA A 55 -3.13 9.79 10.97
N GLU A 56 -4.04 10.03 11.90
CA GLU A 56 -5.34 9.34 11.93
C GLU A 56 -6.18 9.69 10.69
N GLN A 57 -6.30 10.97 10.35
CA GLN A 57 -7.04 11.38 9.16
C GLN A 57 -6.40 10.81 7.89
N TYR A 58 -5.07 10.82 7.80
CA TYR A 58 -4.35 10.19 6.69
C TYR A 58 -4.69 8.70 6.54
N ILE A 59 -4.81 7.96 7.66
CA ILE A 59 -5.21 6.54 7.64
C ILE A 59 -6.62 6.39 7.06
N ILE A 60 -7.57 7.24 7.50
CA ILE A 60 -8.96 7.21 7.02
C ILE A 60 -9.01 7.54 5.53
N ASP A 61 -8.34 8.61 5.09
CA ASP A 61 -8.28 9.05 3.69
C ASP A 61 -7.64 7.98 2.78
N ALA A 62 -6.60 7.29 3.29
CA ALA A 62 -5.95 6.19 2.58
C ALA A 62 -6.89 5.00 2.39
N LEU A 63 -7.65 4.61 3.42
CA LEU A 63 -8.66 3.55 3.32
C LEU A 63 -9.80 3.94 2.37
N GLU A 64 -10.23 5.20 2.40
CA GLU A 64 -11.25 5.75 1.49
C GLU A 64 -10.78 5.70 0.04
N TRP A 65 -9.58 6.20 -0.25
CA TRP A 65 -9.02 6.12 -1.60
C TRP A 65 -8.89 4.68 -2.09
N CYS A 66 -8.54 3.75 -1.20
CA CYS A 66 -8.45 2.32 -1.50
C CYS A 66 -9.82 1.64 -1.64
N ASN A 67 -10.93 2.33 -1.41
CA ASN A 67 -12.28 1.75 -1.36
C ASN A 67 -12.39 0.57 -0.38
N ILE A 68 -11.78 0.71 0.80
CA ILE A 68 -11.81 -0.26 1.91
C ILE A 68 -12.53 0.38 3.11
N PRO A 69 -13.85 0.59 3.06
CA PRO A 69 -14.56 1.23 4.15
C PRO A 69 -14.67 0.30 5.36
N PHE A 70 -14.38 0.83 6.56
CA PHE A 70 -14.65 0.11 7.79
C PHE A 70 -16.14 0.21 8.17
N ASP A 71 -16.63 -0.80 8.88
CA ASP A 71 -18.02 -0.87 9.34
C ASP A 71 -18.20 -0.18 10.70
N GLU A 72 -17.17 -0.28 11.55
CA GLU A 72 -17.08 0.31 12.89
C GLU A 72 -15.74 1.00 13.06
N GLY A 73 -15.71 2.13 13.76
CA GLY A 73 -14.47 2.89 13.98
C GLY A 73 -14.74 4.32 14.44
N PRO A 74 -13.71 5.16 14.53
CA PRO A 74 -13.87 6.56 14.94
C PRO A 74 -14.93 7.28 14.12
N GLY A 75 -15.94 7.81 14.79
CA GLY A 75 -17.05 8.53 14.16
C GLY A 75 -18.06 7.66 13.39
N LYS A 76 -17.97 6.33 13.52
CA LYS A 76 -18.86 5.42 12.81
C LYS A 76 -19.22 4.20 13.65
N ASN A 77 -20.52 4.03 13.96
CA ASN A 77 -21.07 2.90 14.73
C ASN A 77 -20.38 2.69 16.09
N GLU A 78 -20.75 3.47 17.08
CA GLU A 78 -20.15 3.52 18.42
C GLU A 78 -20.53 2.34 19.38
N LYS A 79 -21.10 1.26 18.85
CA LYS A 79 -21.59 0.13 19.69
C LYS A 79 -20.52 -0.42 20.64
N PHE A 80 -19.29 -0.55 20.16
CA PHE A 80 -18.15 -1.06 20.93
C PHE A 80 -17.09 0.02 21.21
N GLY A 81 -17.44 1.27 20.91
CA GLY A 81 -16.56 2.43 21.11
C GLY A 81 -16.27 2.74 22.57
N PRO A 82 -15.44 3.78 22.82
CA PRO A 82 -14.67 4.52 21.80
C PRO A 82 -13.61 3.66 21.10
N TYR A 83 -13.26 4.02 19.85
CA TYR A 83 -12.30 3.24 19.03
C TYR A 83 -10.87 3.83 19.04
N ARG A 84 -10.62 4.85 19.87
CA ARG A 84 -9.27 5.32 20.20
C ARG A 84 -8.88 4.82 21.58
N GLN A 85 -7.70 4.21 21.69
CA GLN A 85 -7.25 3.60 22.95
C GLN A 85 -6.99 4.63 24.03
N SER A 86 -6.56 5.84 23.68
CA SER A 86 -6.40 6.94 24.65
C SER A 86 -7.69 7.33 25.36
N GLU A 87 -8.84 7.14 24.73
CA GLU A 87 -10.17 7.42 25.30
C GLU A 87 -10.69 6.28 26.21
N ARG A 88 -9.93 5.18 26.37
CA ARG A 88 -10.30 3.98 27.13
C ARG A 88 -9.41 3.74 28.36
N LYS A 89 -8.62 4.72 28.75
CA LYS A 89 -7.57 4.61 29.78
C LYS A 89 -8.04 3.96 31.09
N GLU A 90 -9.15 4.41 31.63
CA GLU A 90 -9.68 3.92 32.92
C GLU A 90 -10.04 2.42 32.86
N LEU A 91 -10.57 1.99 31.75
CA LEU A 91 -10.93 0.59 31.51
C LEU A 91 -9.71 -0.35 31.64
N TYR A 92 -8.56 0.02 31.08
CA TYR A 92 -7.38 -0.84 31.11
C TYR A 92 -6.81 -1.04 32.52
N LYS A 93 -6.97 -0.04 33.40
CA LYS A 93 -6.53 -0.14 34.79
C LYS A 93 -7.30 -1.22 35.55
N GLU A 94 -8.61 -1.32 35.33
CA GLU A 94 -9.46 -2.35 35.95
C GLU A 94 -9.02 -3.77 35.57
N TYR A 95 -8.65 -3.98 34.32
CA TYR A 95 -8.13 -5.27 33.85
C TYR A 95 -6.73 -5.57 34.39
N ALA A 96 -5.84 -4.56 34.48
CA ALA A 96 -4.54 -4.74 35.11
C ALA A 96 -4.69 -5.14 36.60
N ASP A 97 -5.58 -4.50 37.34
CA ASP A 97 -5.88 -4.83 38.73
C ASP A 97 -6.50 -6.22 38.90
N THR A 98 -7.30 -6.63 37.94
CA THR A 98 -7.85 -7.99 37.90
C THR A 98 -6.75 -9.05 37.77
N LEU A 99 -5.75 -8.82 36.91
CA LEU A 99 -4.60 -9.72 36.77
C LEU A 99 -3.77 -9.80 38.06
N ILE A 100 -3.63 -8.69 38.80
CA ILE A 100 -2.94 -8.69 40.11
C ILE A 100 -3.74 -9.52 41.12
N LYS A 101 -5.06 -9.29 41.24
CA LYS A 101 -5.93 -10.03 42.14
C LYS A 101 -5.95 -11.54 41.90
N THR A 102 -5.83 -11.93 40.63
CA THR A 102 -5.83 -13.36 40.22
C THR A 102 -4.42 -13.97 40.21
N GLY A 103 -3.39 -13.21 40.55
CA GLY A 103 -2.00 -13.67 40.65
C GLY A 103 -1.27 -13.81 39.31
N TRP A 104 -1.83 -13.29 38.21
CA TRP A 104 -1.21 -13.26 36.88
C TRP A 104 -0.37 -12.03 36.59
N ALA A 105 -0.41 -11.03 37.48
CA ALA A 105 0.42 -9.84 37.39
C ALA A 105 0.89 -9.39 38.77
N TYR A 106 1.85 -8.48 38.82
CA TYR A 106 2.43 -7.97 40.03
C TYR A 106 2.96 -6.55 39.86
N TYR A 107 3.03 -5.79 40.96
CA TYR A 107 3.65 -4.47 40.99
C TYR A 107 5.16 -4.56 40.96
N CYS A 108 5.80 -3.71 40.18
CA CYS A 108 7.26 -3.59 40.09
C CYS A 108 7.64 -2.12 40.27
N PHE A 109 8.50 -1.86 41.27
CA PHE A 109 8.94 -0.55 41.68
C PHE A 109 10.39 -0.24 41.27
N ASP A 110 11.04 -1.13 40.53
CA ASP A 110 12.39 -0.93 40.03
C ASP A 110 12.45 0.28 39.09
N SER A 111 13.41 1.19 39.34
CA SER A 111 13.69 2.30 38.45
C SER A 111 14.41 1.86 37.14
N SER A 112 14.50 2.74 36.17
CA SER A 112 15.27 2.49 34.96
C SER A 112 16.75 2.27 35.27
N GLU A 113 17.27 3.03 36.23
CA GLU A 113 18.66 2.98 36.73
C GLU A 113 18.97 1.64 37.40
N ASP A 114 18.04 1.12 38.22
CA ASP A 114 18.18 -0.19 38.85
C ASP A 114 18.24 -1.31 37.80
N LEU A 115 17.33 -1.25 36.83
CA LEU A 115 17.31 -2.23 35.75
C LEU A 115 18.56 -2.17 34.87
N ASP A 116 19.11 -0.99 34.62
CA ASP A 116 20.36 -0.81 33.90
C ASP A 116 21.57 -1.36 34.68
N ALA A 117 21.57 -1.18 36.00
CA ALA A 117 22.59 -1.80 36.86
C ALA A 117 22.53 -3.34 36.81
N HIS A 118 21.31 -3.90 36.84
CA HIS A 118 21.11 -5.34 36.67
C HIS A 118 21.58 -5.85 35.30
N ARG A 119 21.28 -5.12 34.20
CA ARG A 119 21.75 -5.46 32.85
C ARG A 119 23.28 -5.49 32.78
N LYS A 120 23.94 -4.43 33.26
CA LYS A 120 25.41 -4.34 33.28
C LYS A 120 26.05 -5.45 34.11
N GLY A 121 25.44 -5.81 35.24
CA GLY A 121 25.93 -6.92 36.08
C GLY A 121 25.89 -8.27 35.34
N HIS A 122 24.80 -8.56 34.64
CA HIS A 122 24.66 -9.79 33.85
C HIS A 122 25.58 -9.80 32.61
N GLU A 123 25.74 -8.67 31.94
CA GLU A 123 26.66 -8.52 30.80
C GLU A 123 28.11 -8.79 31.21
N ALA A 124 28.52 -8.32 32.40
CA ALA A 124 29.85 -8.61 32.94
C ALA A 124 30.10 -10.10 33.20
N GLU A 125 29.04 -10.88 33.39
CA GLU A 125 29.07 -12.33 33.50
C GLU A 125 28.88 -13.07 32.15
N GLY A 126 28.77 -12.33 31.04
CA GLY A 126 28.49 -12.90 29.72
C GLY A 126 27.04 -13.39 29.55
N LYS A 127 26.09 -12.88 30.34
CA LYS A 127 24.67 -13.26 30.34
C LYS A 127 23.81 -12.06 29.97
N ASN A 128 22.62 -12.33 29.39
CA ASN A 128 21.59 -11.30 29.20
C ASN A 128 20.67 -11.25 30.42
N PHE A 129 20.38 -10.06 30.91
CA PHE A 129 19.35 -9.87 31.93
C PHE A 129 17.97 -9.96 31.27
N ILE A 130 17.13 -10.85 31.80
CA ILE A 130 15.71 -10.97 31.43
C ILE A 130 14.91 -10.86 32.72
N TYR A 131 13.92 -9.95 32.75
CA TYR A 131 13.00 -9.83 33.88
C TYR A 131 11.99 -10.98 33.78
N ASN A 132 12.26 -12.11 34.42
CA ASN A 132 11.45 -13.32 34.37
C ASN A 132 11.58 -14.14 35.67
N TRP A 133 11.03 -15.35 35.68
CA TRP A 133 11.02 -16.25 36.82
C TRP A 133 12.42 -16.51 37.42
N HIS A 134 13.51 -16.45 36.66
CA HIS A 134 14.86 -16.59 37.18
C HIS A 134 15.28 -15.45 38.11
N ASN A 135 14.82 -14.25 37.80
CA ASN A 135 15.32 -13.02 38.42
C ASN A 135 14.28 -12.31 39.31
N ARG A 136 12.96 -12.40 38.99
CA ARG A 136 11.89 -11.62 39.63
C ARG A 136 11.80 -11.82 41.16
N GLU A 137 12.20 -12.97 41.69
CA GLU A 137 12.17 -13.30 43.12
C GLU A 137 13.59 -13.40 43.70
N LYS A 138 14.63 -12.97 43.00
CA LYS A 138 16.04 -13.06 43.37
C LYS A 138 16.72 -11.70 43.26
N GLY A 139 17.73 -11.54 44.06
CA GLY A 139 18.60 -10.37 43.99
C GLY A 139 17.99 -9.12 44.62
N ARG A 140 18.21 -7.97 43.98
CA ARG A 140 17.82 -6.63 44.49
C ARG A 140 16.61 -6.03 43.80
N LEU A 141 15.81 -6.84 43.10
CA LEU A 141 14.60 -6.35 42.42
C LEU A 141 13.52 -6.03 43.44
N ILE A 142 12.82 -4.91 43.23
CA ILE A 142 11.82 -4.37 44.13
C ILE A 142 10.43 -4.55 43.51
N ASN A 143 9.76 -5.63 43.87
CA ASN A 143 8.43 -5.93 43.37
C ASN A 143 7.54 -6.61 44.42
N SER A 144 6.23 -6.72 44.13
CA SER A 144 5.26 -7.27 45.09
C SER A 144 5.33 -8.79 45.27
N LEU A 145 6.25 -9.49 44.62
CA LEU A 145 6.51 -10.91 44.85
C LEU A 145 7.53 -11.13 45.96
N VAL A 146 8.37 -10.12 46.27
CA VAL A 146 9.40 -10.15 47.30
C VAL A 146 9.11 -9.23 48.50
N LEU A 147 8.30 -8.18 48.30
CA LEU A 147 7.83 -7.28 49.34
C LEU A 147 6.60 -7.84 50.06
N THR A 148 6.45 -7.49 51.35
CA THR A 148 5.19 -7.79 52.06
C THR A 148 4.03 -6.92 51.55
N THR A 149 2.82 -7.34 51.82
CA THR A 149 1.62 -6.59 51.42
C THR A 149 1.61 -5.19 52.02
N GLU A 150 2.08 -5.03 53.27
CA GLU A 150 2.19 -3.75 53.97
C GLU A 150 3.20 -2.82 53.29
N GLU A 151 4.36 -3.34 52.90
CA GLU A 151 5.40 -2.58 52.15
C GLU A 151 4.90 -2.12 50.80
N VAL A 152 4.23 -2.99 50.06
CA VAL A 152 3.59 -2.65 48.76
C VAL A 152 2.57 -1.52 48.95
N GLN A 153 1.68 -1.66 49.94
CA GLN A 153 0.65 -0.66 50.16
C GLN A 153 1.25 0.68 50.64
N THR A 154 2.31 0.63 51.43
CA THR A 154 3.03 1.83 51.89
C THR A 154 3.63 2.57 50.69
N LYS A 155 4.27 1.87 49.77
CA LYS A 155 4.83 2.44 48.52
C LYS A 155 3.76 3.07 47.65
N ILE A 156 2.66 2.35 47.42
CA ILE A 156 1.52 2.87 46.63
C ILE A 156 0.94 4.12 47.28
N ASN A 157 0.71 4.10 48.58
CA ASN A 157 0.17 5.25 49.31
C ASN A 157 1.12 6.46 49.36
N ALA A 158 2.43 6.20 49.33
CA ALA A 158 3.46 7.25 49.24
C ALA A 158 3.55 7.88 47.85
N GLY A 159 2.88 7.30 46.85
CA GLY A 159 2.92 7.76 45.45
C GLY A 159 4.16 7.29 44.70
N ASP A 160 4.84 6.24 45.15
CA ASP A 160 5.98 5.65 44.44
C ASP A 160 5.54 5.21 43.03
N THR A 161 6.32 5.56 42.02
CA THR A 161 6.07 5.12 40.65
C THR A 161 6.24 3.62 40.55
N TYR A 162 5.30 2.96 39.88
CA TYR A 162 5.35 1.53 39.62
C TYR A 162 4.87 1.20 38.23
N VAL A 163 5.27 0.03 37.75
CA VAL A 163 4.67 -0.61 36.56
C VAL A 163 4.02 -1.93 36.97
N ILE A 164 3.05 -2.41 36.20
CA ILE A 164 2.47 -3.73 36.38
C ILE A 164 3.06 -4.67 35.33
N ARG A 165 3.65 -5.77 35.79
CA ARG A 165 4.24 -6.80 34.94
C ARG A 165 3.37 -8.05 34.92
N PHE A 166 3.29 -8.69 33.76
CA PHE A 166 2.71 -10.02 33.64
C PHE A 166 3.59 -11.05 34.36
N LYS A 167 3.00 -11.93 35.14
CA LYS A 167 3.70 -13.03 35.79
C LYS A 167 3.67 -14.25 34.89
N THR A 168 4.69 -14.42 34.05
CA THR A 168 4.81 -15.56 33.15
C THR A 168 4.87 -16.88 33.94
N PRO A 169 4.05 -17.89 33.61
CA PRO A 169 4.10 -19.21 34.25
C PRO A 169 5.43 -19.89 33.98
N GLN A 170 5.85 -20.74 34.93
CA GLN A 170 7.04 -21.57 34.85
C GLN A 170 6.73 -22.97 34.34
N ASP A 171 7.71 -23.60 33.68
CA ASP A 171 7.68 -25.03 33.31
C ASP A 171 6.46 -25.46 32.50
N GLU A 172 5.87 -24.54 31.73
CA GLU A 172 4.77 -24.81 30.82
C GLU A 172 5.22 -24.81 29.37
N ILE A 173 4.70 -25.75 28.59
CA ILE A 173 4.84 -25.77 27.13
C ILE A 173 3.56 -25.22 26.50
N LEU A 174 3.67 -23.98 26.00
CA LEU A 174 2.56 -23.30 25.33
C LEU A 174 2.45 -23.79 23.90
N ARG A 175 1.30 -24.37 23.54
CA ARG A 175 0.98 -24.82 22.19
C ARG A 175 -0.05 -23.88 21.60
N MET A 176 0.26 -23.28 20.46
CA MET A 176 -0.56 -22.31 19.77
C MET A 176 -0.71 -22.71 18.32
N GLU A 177 -1.75 -22.20 17.67
CA GLU A 177 -1.97 -22.39 16.25
C GLU A 177 -2.18 -21.04 15.57
N ASP A 178 -1.52 -20.85 14.44
CA ASP A 178 -1.67 -19.69 13.58
C ASP A 178 -2.17 -20.16 12.22
N GLU A 179 -3.21 -19.52 11.69
CA GLU A 179 -3.88 -19.93 10.45
C GLU A 179 -2.93 -19.95 9.24
N ILE A 180 -1.84 -19.14 9.28
CA ILE A 180 -0.84 -19.06 8.21
C ILE A 180 0.42 -19.84 8.58
N ARG A 181 0.95 -19.64 9.80
CA ARG A 181 2.24 -20.21 10.23
C ARG A 181 2.12 -21.66 10.69
N GLY A 182 0.90 -22.09 11.05
CA GLY A 182 0.61 -23.42 11.59
C GLY A 182 0.93 -23.51 13.08
N LYS A 183 1.28 -24.71 13.54
CA LYS A 183 1.54 -25.00 14.96
C LYS A 183 2.84 -24.37 15.45
N ILE A 184 2.75 -23.66 16.58
CA ILE A 184 3.88 -22.97 17.24
C ILE A 184 3.95 -23.49 18.67
N THR A 185 5.13 -23.85 19.12
CA THR A 185 5.39 -24.35 20.48
C THR A 185 6.47 -23.51 21.13
N ILE A 186 6.22 -23.00 22.33
CA ILE A 186 7.13 -22.14 23.09
C ILE A 186 7.22 -22.70 24.53
N ASP A 187 8.43 -22.75 25.05
CA ASP A 187 8.69 -22.96 26.46
C ASP A 187 8.52 -21.61 27.20
N THR A 188 7.59 -21.55 28.16
CA THR A 188 7.33 -20.32 28.92
C THR A 188 8.53 -19.81 29.69
N ASN A 189 9.48 -20.69 30.03
CA ASN A 189 10.73 -20.32 30.69
C ASN A 189 11.62 -19.37 29.85
N THR A 190 11.39 -19.30 28.55
CA THR A 190 12.12 -18.40 27.64
C THR A 190 11.50 -17.00 27.55
N LEU A 191 10.30 -16.82 28.11
CA LEU A 191 9.56 -15.56 28.05
C LEU A 191 9.97 -14.62 29.19
N ASP A 192 9.85 -13.33 28.94
CA ASP A 192 10.02 -12.29 29.95
C ASP A 192 8.68 -11.81 30.50
N ASP A 193 8.71 -11.26 31.73
CA ASP A 193 7.57 -10.66 32.40
C ASP A 193 7.35 -9.25 31.82
N LYS A 194 6.64 -9.16 30.71
CA LYS A 194 6.37 -7.90 30.02
C LYS A 194 5.58 -6.91 30.88
N ILE A 195 5.91 -5.65 30.73
CA ILE A 195 5.11 -4.58 31.31
C ILE A 195 3.75 -4.56 30.62
N LEU A 196 2.68 -4.58 31.38
CA LEU A 196 1.30 -4.46 30.92
C LEU A 196 0.75 -3.05 31.13
N PHE A 197 1.13 -2.38 32.23
CA PHE A 197 0.67 -1.06 32.60
C PHE A 197 1.84 -0.20 33.06
N LYS A 198 1.94 0.99 32.49
CA LYS A 198 3.08 1.91 32.69
C LYS A 198 2.88 2.83 33.88
N GLY A 199 3.98 3.42 34.39
CA GLY A 199 3.96 4.38 35.47
C GLY A 199 3.26 5.71 35.14
N ASP A 200 3.07 6.03 33.88
CA ASP A 200 2.29 7.19 33.38
C ASP A 200 0.76 6.94 33.40
N GLY A 201 0.34 5.77 33.87
CA GLY A 201 -1.06 5.41 33.94
C GLY A 201 -1.66 4.94 32.59
N MET A 202 -0.82 4.64 31.60
CA MET A 202 -1.26 4.10 30.32
C MET A 202 -0.93 2.59 30.19
N PRO A 203 -1.78 1.80 29.54
CA PRO A 203 -1.44 0.42 29.23
C PRO A 203 -0.30 0.37 28.21
N THR A 204 0.39 -0.77 28.17
CA THR A 204 1.19 -1.11 26.99
C THR A 204 0.28 -1.67 25.91
N TYR A 205 0.82 -1.73 24.69
CA TYR A 205 0.17 -2.41 23.54
C TYR A 205 -0.40 -3.79 23.92
N HIS A 206 0.35 -4.57 24.67
CA HIS A 206 -0.05 -5.94 25.01
C HIS A 206 -1.38 -6.02 25.79
N LEU A 207 -1.56 -5.20 26.81
CA LEU A 207 -2.79 -5.20 27.58
C LEU A 207 -3.94 -4.57 26.79
N ALA A 208 -3.70 -3.37 26.22
CA ALA A 208 -4.74 -2.65 25.49
C ALA A 208 -5.31 -3.47 24.33
N ASN A 209 -4.42 -4.09 23.53
CA ASN A 209 -4.82 -4.91 22.38
C ASN A 209 -5.74 -6.07 22.79
N ILE A 210 -5.37 -6.82 23.86
CA ILE A 210 -6.14 -8.00 24.30
C ILE A 210 -7.50 -7.59 24.89
N VAL A 211 -7.52 -6.53 25.70
CA VAL A 211 -8.77 -6.05 26.31
C VAL A 211 -9.75 -5.57 25.22
N ASP A 212 -9.25 -4.79 24.27
CA ASP A 212 -10.08 -4.28 23.17
C ASP A 212 -10.53 -5.39 22.24
N ASP A 213 -9.65 -6.33 21.87
CA ASP A 213 -10.02 -7.47 21.03
C ASP A 213 -11.13 -8.29 21.68
N HIS A 214 -11.08 -8.49 23.00
CA HIS A 214 -12.15 -9.17 23.75
C HIS A 214 -13.44 -8.36 23.77
N LEU A 215 -13.39 -7.09 24.17
CA LEU A 215 -14.58 -6.26 24.30
C LEU A 215 -15.25 -5.91 22.99
N MET A 216 -14.47 -5.86 21.89
CA MET A 216 -14.97 -5.66 20.52
C MET A 216 -15.34 -6.98 19.83
N GLU A 217 -15.30 -8.10 20.58
CA GLU A 217 -15.69 -9.44 20.09
C GLU A 217 -14.89 -9.88 18.84
N ILE A 218 -13.59 -9.57 18.80
CA ILE A 218 -12.73 -9.92 17.66
C ILE A 218 -12.56 -11.44 17.59
N SER A 219 -12.96 -12.02 16.45
CA SER A 219 -12.88 -13.46 16.18
C SER A 219 -11.55 -13.89 15.58
N HIS A 220 -10.93 -13.02 14.74
CA HIS A 220 -9.67 -13.29 14.05
C HIS A 220 -8.75 -12.08 14.15
N VAL A 221 -7.50 -12.32 14.52
CA VAL A 221 -6.43 -11.32 14.61
C VAL A 221 -5.50 -11.50 13.42
N ILE A 222 -5.79 -10.77 12.33
CA ILE A 222 -4.97 -10.76 11.11
C ILE A 222 -4.03 -9.55 11.18
N ARG A 223 -2.70 -9.78 11.26
CA ARG A 223 -1.69 -8.72 11.45
C ARG A 223 -0.33 -9.11 10.86
N GLY A 224 0.62 -8.18 10.77
CA GLY A 224 1.96 -8.45 10.27
C GLY A 224 2.76 -9.41 11.17
N GLU A 225 3.65 -10.20 10.58
CA GLU A 225 4.48 -11.18 11.30
C GLU A 225 5.49 -10.57 12.28
N GLU A 226 5.72 -9.27 12.21
CA GLU A 226 6.50 -8.54 13.21
C GLU A 226 5.90 -8.65 14.62
N TRP A 227 4.61 -8.96 14.72
CA TRP A 227 3.89 -9.18 15.97
C TRP A 227 3.83 -10.65 16.42
N LEU A 228 4.38 -11.57 15.62
CA LEU A 228 4.41 -13.00 15.98
C LEU A 228 5.10 -13.27 17.33
N PRO A 229 6.21 -12.59 17.71
CA PRO A 229 6.82 -12.73 19.02
C PRO A 229 5.94 -12.34 20.20
N SER A 230 4.88 -11.56 19.97
CA SER A 230 3.91 -11.17 21.01
C SER A 230 2.81 -12.20 21.22
N MET A 231 2.62 -13.13 20.29
CA MET A 231 1.53 -14.12 20.34
C MET A 231 1.55 -14.97 21.62
N PRO A 232 2.70 -15.46 22.13
CA PRO A 232 2.74 -16.23 23.37
C PRO A 232 2.14 -15.46 24.55
N LEU A 233 2.55 -14.22 24.76
CA LEU A 233 2.02 -13.36 25.83
C LEU A 233 0.52 -13.11 25.65
N HIS A 234 0.07 -12.86 24.43
CA HIS A 234 -1.35 -12.61 24.14
C HIS A 234 -2.21 -13.84 24.49
N VAL A 235 -1.78 -15.03 24.08
CA VAL A 235 -2.47 -16.28 24.43
C VAL A 235 -2.49 -16.53 25.94
N LEU A 236 -1.39 -16.23 26.64
CA LEU A 236 -1.34 -16.30 28.10
C LEU A 236 -2.26 -15.29 28.79
N LEU A 237 -2.42 -14.08 28.22
CA LEU A 237 -3.35 -13.07 28.73
C LEU A 237 -4.81 -13.53 28.56
N TYR A 238 -5.19 -14.10 27.41
CA TYR A 238 -6.53 -14.72 27.25
C TYR A 238 -6.75 -15.84 28.26
N LYS A 239 -5.74 -16.69 28.51
CA LYS A 239 -5.79 -17.75 29.54
C LYS A 239 -5.98 -17.13 30.94
N ALA A 240 -5.24 -16.07 31.28
CA ALA A 240 -5.27 -15.40 32.57
C ALA A 240 -6.63 -14.75 32.90
N PHE A 241 -7.29 -14.22 31.87
CA PHE A 241 -8.65 -13.67 31.98
C PHE A 241 -9.76 -14.72 31.83
N ASN A 242 -9.42 -15.97 31.55
CA ASN A 242 -10.37 -17.02 31.22
C ASN A 242 -11.29 -16.65 30.04
N TRP A 243 -10.73 -15.98 29.03
CA TRP A 243 -11.41 -15.58 27.79
C TRP A 243 -11.12 -16.56 26.64
N THR A 244 -12.05 -16.64 25.70
CA THR A 244 -11.81 -17.38 24.45
C THR A 244 -10.76 -16.67 23.61
N THR A 245 -9.71 -17.39 23.23
CA THR A 245 -8.64 -16.86 22.37
C THR A 245 -9.15 -16.73 20.94
N PRO A 246 -9.01 -15.57 20.27
CA PRO A 246 -9.31 -15.44 18.85
C PRO A 246 -8.34 -16.26 18.01
N LYS A 247 -8.68 -16.54 16.77
CA LYS A 247 -7.76 -17.13 15.80
C LYS A 247 -6.73 -16.11 15.36
N PHE A 248 -5.47 -16.52 15.25
CA PHE A 248 -4.37 -15.68 14.81
C PHE A 248 -3.94 -15.99 13.38
N ALA A 249 -3.63 -14.96 12.61
CA ALA A 249 -3.07 -15.07 11.27
C ALA A 249 -1.97 -14.02 11.07
N HIS A 250 -0.70 -14.43 11.04
CA HIS A 250 0.43 -13.53 10.90
C HIS A 250 0.91 -13.47 9.45
N LEU A 251 0.65 -12.33 8.81
CA LEU A 251 0.95 -12.04 7.41
C LEU A 251 2.45 -11.89 7.18
N PRO A 252 2.99 -12.44 6.07
CA PRO A 252 4.41 -12.32 5.76
C PRO A 252 4.83 -10.86 5.50
N LEU A 253 6.11 -10.53 5.70
CA LEU A 253 6.65 -9.22 5.36
C LEU A 253 6.58 -8.93 3.86
N ILE A 254 6.40 -7.67 3.50
CA ILE A 254 6.73 -7.17 2.17
C ILE A 254 8.23 -6.92 2.15
N LEU A 255 8.93 -7.62 1.27
CA LEU A 255 10.39 -7.53 1.13
C LEU A 255 10.76 -6.52 0.05
N LYS A 256 11.88 -5.87 0.22
CA LYS A 256 12.41 -4.92 -0.76
C LYS A 256 12.78 -5.58 -2.09
N PRO A 257 12.71 -4.85 -3.21
CA PRO A 257 12.97 -5.41 -4.55
C PRO A 257 14.41 -5.86 -4.73
N VAL A 258 15.36 -5.21 -4.06
CA VAL A 258 16.79 -5.51 -4.16
C VAL A 258 17.37 -5.78 -2.78
N GLY A 259 18.12 -6.87 -2.63
CA GLY A 259 18.72 -7.30 -1.37
C GLY A 259 17.74 -8.06 -0.46
N LYS A 260 18.05 -8.11 0.84
CA LYS A 260 17.29 -8.81 1.88
C LYS A 260 16.65 -7.82 2.85
N GLY A 261 15.50 -8.17 3.43
CA GLY A 261 14.83 -7.44 4.50
C GLY A 261 13.53 -6.77 4.10
N LYS A 262 12.84 -6.19 5.08
CA LYS A 262 11.54 -5.52 4.96
C LYS A 262 11.67 -4.27 4.08
N LEU A 263 10.70 -4.05 3.21
CA LEU A 263 10.56 -2.83 2.43
C LEU A 263 10.38 -1.60 3.34
N SER A 264 11.12 -0.55 3.04
CA SER A 264 11.11 0.71 3.79
C SER A 264 10.96 1.93 2.88
N LYS A 265 10.62 3.09 3.47
CA LYS A 265 10.58 4.38 2.76
C LYS A 265 11.90 4.64 2.01
N ARG A 266 13.06 4.41 2.66
CA ARG A 266 14.39 4.62 2.05
C ARG A 266 14.62 3.79 0.78
N ASP A 267 14.03 2.59 0.71
CA ASP A 267 14.12 1.76 -0.50
C ASP A 267 13.31 2.35 -1.64
N GLY A 268 12.11 2.89 -1.34
CA GLY A 268 11.27 3.60 -2.30
C GLY A 268 11.95 4.87 -2.83
N ASP A 269 12.43 5.73 -1.93
CA ASP A 269 13.15 6.97 -2.28
C ASP A 269 14.36 6.69 -3.18
N LYS A 270 15.15 5.66 -2.84
CA LYS A 270 16.35 5.28 -3.59
C LYS A 270 16.04 4.72 -4.98
N LEU A 271 14.95 4.00 -5.14
CA LEU A 271 14.60 3.28 -6.36
C LEU A 271 13.50 3.98 -7.17
N GLY A 272 12.99 5.12 -6.68
CA GLY A 272 12.08 6.00 -7.39
C GLY A 272 10.63 5.54 -7.45
N PHE A 273 10.14 4.78 -6.46
CA PHE A 273 8.74 4.37 -6.37
C PHE A 273 8.11 4.73 -5.01
N PRO A 274 6.80 5.01 -4.94
CA PRO A 274 6.13 5.33 -3.68
C PRO A 274 5.97 4.09 -2.80
N VAL A 275 5.92 4.32 -1.48
CA VAL A 275 5.59 3.29 -0.48
C VAL A 275 4.38 3.66 0.37
N PHE A 276 3.74 4.78 0.05
CA PHE A 276 2.54 5.29 0.71
C PHE A 276 1.38 5.36 -0.28
N PRO A 277 0.14 5.10 0.14
CA PRO A 277 -1.04 5.22 -0.74
C PRO A 277 -1.28 6.65 -1.22
N LEU A 278 -1.10 7.63 -0.35
CA LEU A 278 -1.29 9.06 -0.62
C LEU A 278 0.01 9.82 -0.34
N GLU A 279 0.19 10.96 -0.96
CA GLU A 279 1.26 11.90 -0.62
C GLU A 279 1.17 12.30 0.85
N TYR A 280 2.33 12.44 1.48
CA TYR A 280 2.43 12.88 2.86
C TYR A 280 3.50 13.94 3.02
N THR A 281 3.13 15.08 3.57
CA THR A 281 4.05 16.13 3.96
C THR A 281 4.29 16.06 5.47
N ASN A 282 5.54 15.87 5.88
CA ASN A 282 5.92 15.96 7.28
C ASN A 282 5.83 17.41 7.75
N GLU A 283 5.03 17.69 8.76
CA GLU A 283 4.78 19.07 9.21
C GLU A 283 6.02 19.73 9.82
N GLU A 284 6.92 18.96 10.43
CA GLU A 284 8.12 19.46 11.09
C GLU A 284 9.25 19.70 10.10
N THR A 285 9.58 18.68 9.27
CA THR A 285 10.71 18.73 8.34
C THR A 285 10.34 19.34 6.98
N LYS A 286 9.03 19.43 6.68
CA LYS A 286 8.49 19.81 5.35
C LYS A 286 8.87 18.86 4.22
N ASP A 287 9.39 17.67 4.56
CA ASP A 287 9.68 16.64 3.59
C ASP A 287 8.39 16.07 2.99
N VAL A 288 8.33 16.02 1.67
CA VAL A 288 7.22 15.41 0.93
C VAL A 288 7.58 13.97 0.58
N SER A 289 6.70 13.05 0.91
CA SER A 289 6.78 11.65 0.51
C SER A 289 5.71 11.35 -0.53
N ARG A 290 6.12 10.87 -1.70
CA ARG A 290 5.21 10.57 -2.82
C ARG A 290 4.20 9.48 -2.45
N GLY A 291 2.97 9.64 -2.97
CA GLY A 291 1.90 8.66 -2.86
C GLY A 291 1.61 7.95 -4.19
N TYR A 292 1.08 6.73 -4.13
CA TYR A 292 0.63 6.01 -5.31
C TYR A 292 -0.45 6.78 -6.08
N LYS A 293 -1.38 7.44 -5.38
CA LYS A 293 -2.42 8.26 -5.97
C LYS A 293 -1.85 9.40 -6.81
N GLU A 294 -0.92 10.16 -6.24
CA GLU A 294 -0.31 11.33 -6.88
C GLU A 294 0.66 10.93 -7.99
N ASP A 295 1.24 9.73 -7.91
CA ASP A 295 2.00 9.12 -9.02
C ASP A 295 1.11 8.64 -10.18
N GLY A 296 -0.23 8.71 -10.03
CA GLY A 296 -1.19 8.39 -11.08
C GLY A 296 -1.66 6.93 -11.12
N TYR A 297 -1.45 6.17 -10.04
CA TYR A 297 -2.01 4.83 -9.93
C TYR A 297 -3.52 4.88 -9.69
N PHE A 298 -4.26 4.00 -10.35
CA PHE A 298 -5.66 3.76 -10.04
C PHE A 298 -5.78 2.94 -8.75
N SER A 299 -6.75 3.30 -7.91
CA SER A 299 -6.98 2.60 -6.63
C SER A 299 -7.27 1.11 -6.84
N ASP A 300 -8.04 0.77 -7.86
CA ASP A 300 -8.35 -0.64 -8.20
C ASP A 300 -7.08 -1.43 -8.53
N GLY A 301 -6.21 -0.86 -9.38
CA GLY A 301 -4.92 -1.47 -9.74
C GLY A 301 -3.98 -1.62 -8.54
N PHE A 302 -3.95 -0.59 -7.68
CA PHE A 302 -3.18 -0.59 -6.45
C PHE A 302 -3.65 -1.68 -5.47
N ILE A 303 -4.95 -1.81 -5.24
CA ILE A 303 -5.55 -2.85 -4.39
C ILE A 303 -5.28 -4.24 -4.93
N ASN A 304 -5.47 -4.45 -6.23
CA ASN A 304 -5.19 -5.74 -6.84
C ASN A 304 -3.69 -6.10 -6.73
N MET A 305 -2.78 -5.16 -6.98
CA MET A 305 -1.34 -5.35 -6.78
C MET A 305 -1.04 -5.74 -5.32
N LEU A 306 -1.60 -5.01 -4.34
CA LEU A 306 -1.39 -5.32 -2.91
C LEU A 306 -1.90 -6.70 -2.53
N SER A 307 -3.02 -7.15 -3.09
CA SER A 307 -3.57 -8.48 -2.79
C SER A 307 -2.61 -9.60 -3.16
N PHE A 308 -1.83 -9.44 -4.22
CA PHE A 308 -0.82 -10.41 -4.66
C PHE A 308 0.51 -10.36 -3.89
N LEU A 309 0.66 -9.42 -2.96
CA LEU A 309 1.85 -9.37 -2.11
C LEU A 309 1.73 -10.34 -0.92
N GLY A 310 1.85 -11.62 -1.24
CA GLY A 310 1.82 -12.72 -0.27
C GLY A 310 0.58 -13.60 -0.30
N TRP A 311 -0.35 -13.34 -1.20
CA TRP A 311 -1.52 -14.18 -1.45
C TRP A 311 -1.60 -14.51 -2.95
N ASN A 312 -2.27 -15.63 -3.28
CA ASN A 312 -2.59 -15.99 -4.66
C ASN A 312 -3.96 -16.70 -4.73
N PRO A 313 -4.72 -16.53 -5.81
CA PRO A 313 -6.06 -17.12 -5.95
C PRO A 313 -6.02 -18.65 -6.22
N GLY A 314 -4.85 -19.21 -6.54
CA GLY A 314 -4.68 -20.60 -6.97
C GLY A 314 -5.15 -20.87 -8.40
N THR A 315 -5.35 -19.82 -9.18
CA THR A 315 -5.65 -19.82 -10.63
C THR A 315 -4.64 -18.94 -11.35
N GLU A 316 -4.69 -18.90 -12.67
CA GLU A 316 -3.84 -18.01 -13.49
C GLU A 316 -4.40 -16.58 -13.59
N GLN A 317 -5.59 -16.33 -13.05
CA GLN A 317 -6.20 -15.01 -13.05
C GLN A 317 -5.41 -14.06 -12.15
N GLU A 318 -5.01 -12.90 -12.68
CA GLU A 318 -4.29 -11.87 -11.92
C GLU A 318 -5.12 -10.58 -11.77
N ILE A 319 -6.07 -10.29 -12.66
CA ILE A 319 -6.87 -9.07 -12.64
C ILE A 319 -8.25 -9.36 -12.05
N PHE A 320 -8.61 -8.63 -11.01
CA PHE A 320 -9.84 -8.82 -10.24
C PHE A 320 -10.52 -7.47 -9.96
N THR A 321 -11.83 -7.42 -9.98
CA THR A 321 -12.56 -6.36 -9.28
C THR A 321 -12.44 -6.57 -7.76
N LEU A 322 -12.81 -5.58 -6.97
CA LEU A 322 -12.81 -5.72 -5.51
C LEU A 322 -13.74 -6.86 -5.05
N GLU A 323 -14.93 -6.98 -5.64
CA GLU A 323 -15.86 -8.07 -5.40
C GLU A 323 -15.27 -9.44 -5.79
N GLY A 324 -14.54 -9.48 -6.91
CA GLY A 324 -13.81 -10.67 -7.33
C GLY A 324 -12.71 -11.07 -6.33
N LEU A 325 -11.98 -10.09 -5.79
CA LEU A 325 -11.01 -10.33 -4.71
C LEU A 325 -11.68 -10.85 -3.45
N ILE A 326 -12.81 -10.26 -3.02
CA ILE A 326 -13.58 -10.72 -1.85
C ILE A 326 -13.99 -12.18 -2.04
N ALA A 327 -14.53 -12.53 -3.19
CA ALA A 327 -14.97 -13.89 -3.47
C ALA A 327 -13.81 -14.90 -3.49
N ALA A 328 -12.67 -14.53 -4.08
CA ALA A 328 -11.51 -15.41 -4.22
C ALA A 328 -10.64 -15.52 -2.96
N PHE A 329 -10.63 -14.50 -2.11
CA PHE A 329 -9.70 -14.41 -0.98
C PHE A 329 -9.85 -15.59 0.00
N ASP A 330 -8.70 -16.17 0.42
CA ASP A 330 -8.65 -17.25 1.41
C ASP A 330 -7.33 -17.14 2.19
N LEU A 331 -7.41 -17.12 3.53
CA LEU A 331 -6.24 -17.06 4.41
C LEU A 331 -5.31 -18.26 4.22
N SER A 332 -5.84 -19.45 3.92
CA SER A 332 -5.04 -20.65 3.67
C SER A 332 -4.11 -20.53 2.46
N ARG A 333 -4.39 -19.58 1.56
CA ARG A 333 -3.58 -19.28 0.37
C ARG A 333 -2.57 -18.16 0.59
N VAL A 334 -2.49 -17.63 1.80
CA VAL A 334 -1.46 -16.66 2.16
C VAL A 334 -0.13 -17.39 2.37
N SER A 335 0.92 -16.93 1.70
CA SER A 335 2.27 -17.50 1.78
C SER A 335 2.85 -17.36 3.19
N LYS A 336 3.61 -18.37 3.62
CA LYS A 336 4.43 -18.28 4.84
C LYS A 336 5.68 -17.42 4.65
N SER A 337 6.16 -17.29 3.42
CA SER A 337 7.37 -16.54 3.08
C SER A 337 7.07 -15.10 2.74
N GLY A 338 8.01 -14.20 3.01
CA GLY A 338 7.90 -12.80 2.62
C GLY A 338 7.71 -12.62 1.12
N ALA A 339 6.85 -11.67 0.75
CA ALA A 339 6.56 -11.34 -0.64
C ALA A 339 7.49 -10.24 -1.14
N LYS A 340 8.25 -10.51 -2.19
CA LYS A 340 9.15 -9.52 -2.80
C LYS A 340 8.35 -8.50 -3.60
N PHE A 341 8.49 -7.22 -3.28
CA PHE A 341 7.88 -6.14 -4.05
C PHE A 341 8.57 -5.98 -5.41
N SER A 342 7.80 -5.68 -6.45
CA SER A 342 8.31 -5.39 -7.80
C SER A 342 7.66 -4.12 -8.34
N PRO A 343 8.43 -3.02 -8.54
CA PRO A 343 7.92 -1.81 -9.16
C PRO A 343 7.37 -2.04 -10.57
N ASP A 344 8.02 -2.89 -11.37
CA ASP A 344 7.58 -3.23 -12.72
C ASP A 344 6.21 -3.92 -12.71
N LYS A 345 6.00 -4.84 -11.73
CA LYS A 345 4.70 -5.51 -11.58
C LYS A 345 3.62 -4.52 -11.11
N ALA A 346 3.98 -3.54 -10.27
CA ALA A 346 3.05 -2.49 -9.87
C ALA A 346 2.60 -1.64 -11.07
N SER A 347 3.54 -1.22 -11.92
CA SER A 347 3.26 -0.50 -13.16
C SER A 347 2.42 -1.34 -14.13
N TRP A 348 2.72 -2.64 -14.25
CA TRP A 348 1.95 -3.56 -15.06
C TRP A 348 0.49 -3.68 -14.60
N PHE A 349 0.24 -3.79 -13.29
CA PHE A 349 -1.12 -3.77 -12.77
C PHE A 349 -1.83 -2.48 -13.17
N ASN A 350 -1.20 -1.32 -12.99
CA ASN A 350 -1.81 -0.05 -13.38
C ASN A 350 -2.16 0.00 -14.86
N GLN A 351 -1.27 -0.48 -15.73
CA GLN A 351 -1.52 -0.57 -17.19
C GLN A 351 -2.72 -1.46 -17.52
N GLN A 352 -2.87 -2.60 -16.84
CA GLN A 352 -4.04 -3.48 -17.08
C GLN A 352 -5.35 -2.76 -16.74
N TYR A 353 -5.38 -2.01 -15.64
CA TYR A 353 -6.56 -1.21 -15.27
C TYR A 353 -6.76 -0.01 -16.20
N MET A 354 -5.70 0.64 -16.67
CA MET A 354 -5.78 1.68 -17.70
C MET A 354 -6.55 1.21 -18.93
N GLN A 355 -6.27 -0.01 -19.40
CA GLN A 355 -6.92 -0.57 -20.58
C GLN A 355 -8.41 -0.84 -20.37
N THR A 356 -8.83 -1.16 -19.16
CA THR A 356 -10.24 -1.45 -18.82
C THR A 356 -11.06 -0.22 -18.49
N LYS A 357 -10.42 0.90 -18.13
CA LYS A 357 -11.11 2.15 -17.79
C LYS A 357 -11.96 2.70 -18.93
N ASP A 358 -13.11 3.27 -18.59
CA ASP A 358 -13.95 3.97 -19.55
C ASP A 358 -13.22 5.16 -20.17
N ASN A 359 -13.33 5.32 -21.48
CA ASN A 359 -12.65 6.41 -22.18
C ASN A 359 -13.13 7.78 -21.73
N THR A 360 -14.40 7.92 -21.29
CA THR A 360 -14.93 9.19 -20.77
C THR A 360 -14.30 9.57 -19.43
N GLU A 361 -14.07 8.58 -18.56
CA GLU A 361 -13.31 8.74 -17.32
C GLU A 361 -11.90 9.24 -17.62
N LEU A 362 -11.20 8.57 -18.54
CA LEU A 362 -9.84 8.94 -18.94
C LEU A 362 -9.76 10.33 -19.59
N VAL A 363 -10.75 10.72 -20.37
CA VAL A 363 -10.88 12.10 -20.91
C VAL A 363 -10.99 13.14 -19.79
N ASN A 364 -11.77 12.85 -18.75
CA ASN A 364 -11.90 13.76 -17.62
C ASN A 364 -10.57 13.93 -16.85
N LEU A 365 -9.79 12.85 -16.74
CA LEU A 365 -8.46 12.88 -16.12
C LEU A 365 -7.41 13.55 -17.02
N TYR A 366 -7.51 13.42 -18.33
CA TYR A 366 -6.56 14.00 -19.28
C TYR A 366 -6.82 15.49 -19.57
N THR A 367 -8.07 15.93 -19.51
CA THR A 367 -8.46 17.32 -19.81
C THR A 367 -7.69 18.37 -18.99
N PRO A 368 -7.46 18.23 -17.68
CA PRO A 368 -6.63 19.16 -16.92
C PRO A 368 -5.21 19.28 -17.45
N ILE A 369 -4.58 18.15 -17.80
CA ILE A 369 -3.21 18.12 -18.36
C ILE A 369 -3.16 18.88 -19.70
N LEU A 370 -4.16 18.71 -20.55
CA LEU A 370 -4.26 19.46 -21.81
C LEU A 370 -4.40 20.96 -21.57
N ARG A 371 -5.22 21.37 -20.58
CA ARG A 371 -5.38 22.78 -20.20
C ARG A 371 -4.09 23.43 -19.73
N GLU A 372 -3.29 22.72 -18.93
CA GLU A 372 -1.95 23.17 -18.49
C GLU A 372 -1.00 23.38 -19.67
N LYS A 373 -1.18 22.64 -20.77
CA LYS A 373 -0.44 22.82 -22.04
C LYS A 373 -1.07 23.89 -22.95
N GLY A 374 -2.14 24.57 -22.52
CA GLY A 374 -2.82 25.57 -23.33
C GLY A 374 -3.70 24.97 -24.45
N ILE A 375 -3.97 23.67 -24.42
CA ILE A 375 -4.75 22.97 -25.43
C ILE A 375 -6.24 23.01 -25.05
N SER A 376 -7.07 23.46 -26.00
CA SER A 376 -8.52 23.42 -25.91
C SER A 376 -9.08 22.71 -27.15
N LYS A 377 -9.70 21.54 -26.96
CA LYS A 377 -10.35 20.73 -28.00
C LYS A 377 -11.65 20.15 -27.46
N ASP A 378 -12.55 19.82 -28.37
CA ASP A 378 -13.82 19.19 -28.02
C ASP A 378 -13.63 17.83 -27.36
N LYS A 379 -14.51 17.49 -26.43
CA LYS A 379 -14.46 16.19 -25.73
C LYS A 379 -14.49 15.01 -26.71
N SER A 380 -15.22 15.11 -27.81
CA SER A 380 -15.29 14.05 -28.84
C SER A 380 -13.94 13.82 -29.53
N PHE A 381 -13.17 14.88 -29.75
CA PHE A 381 -11.81 14.76 -30.29
C PHE A 381 -10.87 14.10 -29.26
N ILE A 382 -10.88 14.56 -28.02
CA ILE A 382 -10.06 14.00 -26.94
C ILE A 382 -10.41 12.52 -26.71
N LEU A 383 -11.70 12.15 -26.78
CA LEU A 383 -12.17 10.77 -26.65
C LEU A 383 -11.54 9.85 -27.73
N LYS A 384 -11.52 10.31 -28.98
CA LYS A 384 -10.87 9.57 -30.08
C LYS A 384 -9.36 9.44 -29.82
N VAL A 385 -8.69 10.51 -29.41
CA VAL A 385 -7.26 10.46 -29.06
C VAL A 385 -7.01 9.41 -27.95
N VAL A 386 -7.75 9.49 -26.85
CA VAL A 386 -7.64 8.56 -25.73
C VAL A 386 -7.83 7.11 -26.18
N SER A 387 -8.82 6.84 -27.03
CA SER A 387 -9.08 5.48 -27.54
C SER A 387 -7.92 4.90 -28.34
N LEU A 388 -7.13 5.75 -29.02
CA LEU A 388 -5.98 5.34 -29.82
C LEU A 388 -4.69 5.10 -29.00
N ILE A 389 -4.60 5.69 -27.81
CA ILE A 389 -3.34 5.69 -27.05
C ILE A 389 -3.38 4.92 -25.73
N LYS A 390 -4.56 4.71 -25.12
CA LYS A 390 -4.68 4.16 -23.76
C LYS A 390 -3.99 2.80 -23.59
N GLU A 391 -3.98 1.94 -24.59
CA GLU A 391 -3.33 0.62 -24.53
C GLU A 391 -1.81 0.71 -24.35
N ARG A 392 -1.20 1.84 -24.72
CA ARG A 392 0.24 2.09 -24.64
C ARG A 392 0.66 2.82 -23.37
N ALA A 393 -0.31 3.38 -22.63
CA ALA A 393 -0.07 4.16 -21.45
C ALA A 393 -0.05 3.29 -20.20
N VAL A 394 0.82 3.61 -19.28
CA VAL A 394 0.81 3.10 -17.91
C VAL A 394 0.06 4.06 -16.98
N PHE A 395 0.28 5.36 -17.19
CA PHE A 395 -0.34 6.45 -16.41
C PHE A 395 -1.04 7.45 -17.33
N VAL A 396 -2.01 8.19 -16.79
CA VAL A 396 -2.66 9.27 -17.54
C VAL A 396 -1.66 10.36 -17.94
N ASN A 397 -0.62 10.59 -17.14
CA ASN A 397 0.46 11.52 -17.48
C ASN A 397 1.22 11.14 -18.76
N ASP A 398 1.26 9.87 -19.14
CA ASP A 398 1.89 9.41 -20.37
C ASP A 398 1.12 9.87 -21.63
N PHE A 399 -0.16 10.24 -21.45
CA PHE A 399 -1.03 10.58 -22.59
C PHE A 399 -0.47 11.73 -23.42
N TRP A 400 0.15 12.72 -22.77
CA TRP A 400 0.74 13.84 -23.52
C TRP A 400 1.85 13.36 -24.47
N GLU A 401 2.80 12.62 -23.96
CA GLU A 401 3.91 12.08 -24.78
C GLU A 401 3.45 11.12 -25.88
N LEU A 402 2.34 10.43 -25.66
CA LEU A 402 1.74 9.48 -26.58
C LEU A 402 0.83 10.14 -27.61
N SER A 403 0.43 11.42 -27.43
CA SER A 403 -0.61 12.05 -28.24
C SER A 403 -0.38 13.53 -28.61
N ASN A 404 0.70 14.17 -28.14
CA ASN A 404 0.96 15.59 -28.40
C ASN A 404 0.85 15.97 -29.89
N PHE A 405 1.26 15.07 -30.80
CA PHE A 405 1.18 15.25 -32.24
C PHE A 405 -0.25 15.35 -32.80
N PHE A 406 -1.29 14.97 -32.07
CA PHE A 406 -2.68 15.24 -32.46
C PHE A 406 -3.07 16.70 -32.26
N PHE A 407 -2.40 17.41 -31.37
CA PHE A 407 -2.71 18.75 -30.95
C PHE A 407 -1.76 19.78 -31.58
N GLU A 408 -0.48 19.44 -31.71
CA GLU A 408 0.61 20.30 -32.15
C GLU A 408 1.46 19.60 -33.22
N ALA A 409 1.99 20.37 -34.17
CA ALA A 409 2.95 19.83 -35.11
C ALA A 409 4.30 19.54 -34.43
N PRO A 410 5.07 18.55 -34.88
CA PRO A 410 6.38 18.30 -34.32
C PRO A 410 7.32 19.48 -34.55
N ILE A 411 7.97 19.92 -33.46
CA ILE A 411 8.95 21.01 -33.49
C ILE A 411 10.31 20.50 -33.99
N SER A 412 10.63 19.25 -33.67
CA SER A 412 11.87 18.58 -34.02
C SER A 412 11.61 17.16 -34.51
N PHE A 413 12.58 16.60 -35.20
CA PHE A 413 12.52 15.23 -35.73
C PHE A 413 13.60 14.35 -35.09
N ASP A 414 13.27 13.09 -34.81
CA ASP A 414 14.25 12.13 -34.28
C ASP A 414 15.43 11.99 -35.25
N ALA A 415 16.61 12.37 -34.79
CA ALA A 415 17.81 12.43 -35.64
C ALA A 415 18.21 11.07 -36.23
N LYS A 416 18.02 9.98 -35.45
CA LYS A 416 18.35 8.63 -35.91
C LYS A 416 17.34 8.13 -36.94
N ALA A 417 16.05 8.41 -36.71
CA ALA A 417 14.99 8.08 -37.66
C ALA A 417 15.12 8.89 -38.96
N SER A 418 15.42 10.20 -38.85
CA SER A 418 15.63 11.07 -40.01
C SER A 418 16.80 10.57 -40.89
N LYS A 419 17.97 10.35 -40.29
CA LYS A 419 19.14 9.82 -41.03
C LYS A 419 18.89 8.48 -41.70
N LYS A 420 18.04 7.63 -41.13
CA LYS A 420 17.72 6.32 -41.68
C LYS A 420 16.69 6.36 -42.82
N ASN A 421 15.69 7.24 -42.71
CA ASN A 421 14.49 7.18 -43.56
C ASN A 421 14.30 8.39 -44.50
N TRP A 422 14.99 9.52 -44.24
CA TRP A 422 15.00 10.66 -45.14
C TRP A 422 16.29 10.65 -45.95
N LYS A 423 16.23 10.11 -47.16
CA LYS A 423 17.37 9.87 -48.09
C LYS A 423 17.19 10.68 -49.35
N GLU A 424 18.21 10.68 -50.21
CA GLU A 424 18.11 11.22 -51.56
C GLU A 424 16.87 10.72 -52.29
N GLY A 425 16.10 11.62 -52.91
CA GLY A 425 14.82 11.35 -53.53
C GLY A 425 13.63 11.32 -52.63
N THR A 426 13.79 11.44 -51.29
CA THR A 426 12.65 11.42 -50.36
C THR A 426 11.86 12.74 -50.41
N THR A 427 12.51 13.87 -50.59
CA THR A 427 11.88 15.19 -50.72
C THR A 427 10.95 15.22 -51.95
N GLU A 428 11.41 14.75 -53.11
CA GLU A 428 10.64 14.67 -54.33
C GLU A 428 9.41 13.75 -54.13
N LEU A 429 9.62 12.62 -53.50
CA LEU A 429 8.58 11.62 -53.24
C LEU A 429 7.49 12.20 -52.29
N MET A 430 7.89 12.95 -51.25
CA MET A 430 6.95 13.60 -50.34
C MET A 430 6.20 14.77 -51.01
N THR A 431 6.84 15.48 -51.93
CA THR A 431 6.20 16.53 -52.75
C THR A 431 5.14 15.93 -53.68
N GLU A 432 5.40 14.80 -54.32
CA GLU A 432 4.39 14.09 -55.10
C GLU A 432 3.26 13.58 -54.21
N LEU A 433 3.54 13.06 -53.01
CA LEU A 433 2.53 12.61 -52.06
C LEU A 433 1.59 13.75 -51.66
N ILE A 434 2.08 15.00 -51.49
CA ILE A 434 1.22 16.17 -51.25
C ILE A 434 0.17 16.32 -52.35
N SER A 435 0.57 16.14 -53.64
CA SER A 435 -0.35 16.23 -54.76
C SER A 435 -1.43 15.11 -54.71
N VAL A 436 -1.05 13.90 -54.32
CA VAL A 436 -1.99 12.80 -54.12
C VAL A 436 -2.98 13.15 -52.97
N ILE A 437 -2.47 13.57 -51.80
CA ILE A 437 -3.29 13.91 -50.64
C ILE A 437 -4.27 15.06 -50.96
N THR A 438 -3.83 16.05 -51.74
CA THR A 438 -4.67 17.20 -52.15
C THR A 438 -5.92 16.74 -52.90
N ASN A 439 -5.78 15.71 -53.76
CA ASN A 439 -6.86 15.19 -54.61
C ASN A 439 -7.81 14.21 -53.91
N ILE A 440 -7.52 13.72 -52.71
CA ILE A 440 -8.39 12.83 -51.92
C ILE A 440 -9.63 13.63 -51.47
N ASN A 441 -10.81 13.22 -51.89
CA ASN A 441 -12.09 13.88 -51.49
C ASN A 441 -12.59 13.38 -50.14
N ASP A 442 -12.68 12.07 -49.96
CA ASP A 442 -13.03 11.48 -48.64
C ASP A 442 -11.74 11.26 -47.84
N PHE A 443 -11.51 12.13 -46.82
CA PHE A 443 -10.32 12.12 -45.98
C PHE A 443 -10.50 11.25 -44.72
N SER A 444 -11.33 10.21 -44.77
CA SER A 444 -11.42 9.19 -43.74
C SER A 444 -10.12 8.38 -43.68
N SER A 445 -9.85 7.74 -42.52
CA SER A 445 -8.66 6.90 -42.30
C SER A 445 -8.59 5.79 -43.35
N GLU A 446 -9.70 5.07 -43.57
CA GLU A 446 -9.78 3.92 -44.47
C GLU A 446 -9.57 4.33 -45.95
N ASN A 447 -10.26 5.38 -46.40
CA ASN A 447 -10.11 5.81 -47.81
C ASN A 447 -8.74 6.45 -48.07
N THR A 448 -8.23 7.25 -47.15
CA THR A 448 -6.88 7.86 -47.28
C THR A 448 -5.79 6.76 -47.33
N GLU A 449 -5.93 5.74 -46.52
CA GLU A 449 -5.02 4.57 -46.56
C GLU A 449 -5.05 3.87 -47.89
N LYS A 450 -6.24 3.61 -48.41
CA LYS A 450 -6.45 2.96 -49.70
C LYS A 450 -5.80 3.76 -50.84
N GLU A 451 -6.13 5.02 -50.97
CA GLU A 451 -5.63 5.89 -52.06
C GLU A 451 -4.09 6.03 -52.04
N ILE A 452 -3.50 6.21 -50.85
CA ILE A 452 -2.04 6.31 -50.73
C ILE A 452 -1.36 4.97 -51.01
N LYS A 453 -1.92 3.85 -50.56
CA LYS A 453 -1.38 2.52 -50.87
C LYS A 453 -1.47 2.18 -52.36
N GLU A 454 -2.58 2.49 -53.03
CA GLU A 454 -2.74 2.34 -54.46
C GLU A 454 -1.71 3.17 -55.24
N TRP A 455 -1.50 4.42 -54.86
CA TRP A 455 -0.48 5.28 -55.44
C TRP A 455 0.93 4.69 -55.30
N ILE A 456 1.31 4.20 -54.10
CA ILE A 456 2.61 3.55 -53.83
C ILE A 456 2.79 2.33 -54.73
N THR A 457 1.74 1.51 -54.85
CA THR A 457 1.75 0.28 -55.68
C THR A 457 1.91 0.60 -57.15
N ASN A 458 1.14 1.58 -57.67
CA ASN A 458 1.22 2.02 -59.09
C ASN A 458 2.56 2.63 -59.46
N LYS A 459 3.28 3.19 -58.44
CA LYS A 459 4.65 3.71 -58.61
C LYS A 459 5.73 2.62 -58.53
N GLU A 460 5.38 1.39 -58.19
CA GLU A 460 6.30 0.28 -57.99
C GLU A 460 7.41 0.56 -56.96
N ILE A 461 7.10 1.35 -55.90
CA ILE A 461 8.03 1.70 -54.84
C ILE A 461 7.74 0.96 -53.53
N GLY A 462 8.76 0.75 -52.73
CA GLY A 462 8.58 0.06 -51.45
C GLY A 462 7.80 0.91 -50.45
N PHE A 463 6.80 0.36 -49.79
CA PHE A 463 5.95 1.03 -48.78
C PHE A 463 6.75 1.81 -47.72
N GLY A 464 7.85 1.24 -47.21
CA GLY A 464 8.69 1.89 -46.21
C GLY A 464 9.31 3.20 -46.67
N LYS A 465 9.52 3.39 -47.99
CA LYS A 465 10.09 4.62 -48.56
C LYS A 465 9.13 5.81 -48.46
N VAL A 466 7.83 5.55 -48.34
CA VAL A 466 6.78 6.58 -48.15
C VAL A 466 6.29 6.66 -46.72
N MET A 467 5.92 5.51 -46.16
CA MET A 467 5.24 5.45 -44.86
C MET A 467 6.12 5.91 -43.67
N GLN A 468 7.42 5.63 -43.73
CA GLN A 468 8.35 6.04 -42.69
C GLN A 468 8.61 7.56 -42.71
N PRO A 469 8.95 8.19 -43.86
CA PRO A 469 9.04 9.66 -43.95
C PRO A 469 7.73 10.35 -43.63
N LEU A 470 6.58 9.86 -44.09
CA LEU A 470 5.27 10.42 -43.78
C LEU A 470 5.00 10.41 -42.28
N ARG A 471 5.22 9.28 -41.58
CA ARG A 471 5.09 9.21 -40.13
C ARG A 471 6.03 10.19 -39.43
N LEU A 472 7.28 10.27 -39.88
CA LEU A 472 8.26 11.19 -39.34
C LEU A 472 7.78 12.65 -39.46
N SER A 473 7.25 13.03 -40.63
CA SER A 473 6.71 14.36 -40.89
C SER A 473 5.56 14.73 -39.95
N LEU A 474 4.68 13.77 -39.65
CA LEU A 474 3.45 14.03 -38.88
C LEU A 474 3.68 13.98 -37.37
N VAL A 475 4.58 13.11 -36.92
CA VAL A 475 4.76 12.76 -35.49
C VAL A 475 6.12 13.20 -34.93
N GLY A 476 7.11 13.46 -35.79
CA GLY A 476 8.49 13.73 -35.41
C GLY A 476 9.31 12.48 -35.03
N LYS A 477 8.66 11.34 -34.88
CA LYS A 477 9.26 10.03 -34.52
C LYS A 477 8.54 8.87 -35.18
N LEU A 478 9.14 7.66 -35.19
CA LEU A 478 8.56 6.46 -35.81
C LEU A 478 7.68 5.64 -34.83
N ALA A 479 6.98 6.31 -33.93
CA ALA A 479 6.11 5.70 -32.93
C ALA A 479 4.70 6.32 -33.00
N GLY A 480 3.73 5.67 -32.39
CA GLY A 480 2.35 6.18 -32.30
C GLY A 480 1.31 5.20 -32.83
N PRO A 481 0.03 5.59 -32.84
CA PRO A 481 -1.09 4.81 -33.36
C PRO A 481 -0.99 4.55 -34.87
N HIS A 482 -2.05 3.98 -35.41
CA HIS A 482 -2.17 3.79 -36.84
C HIS A 482 -2.03 5.12 -37.59
N LEU A 483 -1.18 5.17 -38.64
CA LEU A 483 -0.80 6.44 -39.26
C LEU A 483 -1.99 7.16 -39.90
N PHE A 484 -2.90 6.42 -40.50
CA PHE A 484 -4.04 7.03 -41.19
C PHE A 484 -5.11 7.52 -40.24
N ASP A 485 -5.19 6.98 -39.02
CA ASP A 485 -6.01 7.57 -37.94
C ASP A 485 -5.47 8.93 -37.52
N ILE A 486 -4.14 9.07 -37.44
CA ILE A 486 -3.50 10.36 -37.18
C ILE A 486 -3.86 11.36 -38.28
N ILE A 487 -3.69 10.97 -39.56
CA ILE A 487 -3.97 11.77 -40.76
C ILE A 487 -5.43 12.25 -40.75
N ALA A 488 -6.38 11.34 -40.56
CA ALA A 488 -7.80 11.65 -40.55
C ALA A 488 -8.17 12.63 -39.40
N MET A 489 -7.51 12.50 -38.24
CA MET A 489 -7.79 13.35 -37.08
C MET A 489 -7.19 14.74 -37.17
N ILE A 490 -5.96 14.89 -37.68
CA ILE A 490 -5.36 16.23 -37.87
C ILE A 490 -5.91 16.94 -39.10
N GLY A 491 -6.45 16.20 -40.07
CA GLY A 491 -7.08 16.72 -41.27
C GLY A 491 -6.10 16.99 -42.42
N LYS A 492 -6.65 17.18 -43.62
CA LYS A 492 -5.90 17.30 -44.87
C LYS A 492 -4.91 18.47 -44.88
N GLN A 493 -5.37 19.66 -44.50
CA GLN A 493 -4.51 20.85 -44.55
C GLN A 493 -3.31 20.76 -43.59
N GLU A 494 -3.57 20.29 -42.38
CA GLU A 494 -2.50 20.12 -41.38
C GLU A 494 -1.51 19.00 -41.77
N THR A 495 -2.01 17.94 -42.38
CA THR A 495 -1.17 16.85 -42.94
C THR A 495 -0.19 17.39 -44.00
N ILE A 496 -0.70 18.16 -44.97
CA ILE A 496 0.12 18.79 -46.00
C ILE A 496 1.15 19.74 -45.39
N ARG A 497 0.70 20.66 -44.53
CA ARG A 497 1.58 21.61 -43.86
C ARG A 497 2.76 20.95 -43.08
N ARG A 498 2.49 19.81 -42.43
CA ARG A 498 3.55 19.06 -41.72
C ARG A 498 4.51 18.37 -42.64
N ILE A 499 4.07 17.87 -43.79
CA ILE A 499 4.94 17.29 -44.81
C ILE A 499 5.85 18.39 -45.38
N GLU A 500 5.28 19.56 -45.76
CA GLU A 500 6.06 20.73 -46.23
C GLU A 500 7.14 21.15 -45.19
N ASN A 501 6.77 21.29 -43.92
CA ASN A 501 7.71 21.62 -42.83
C ASN A 501 8.82 20.55 -42.67
N ALA A 502 8.53 19.29 -42.93
CA ALA A 502 9.54 18.24 -42.89
C ALA A 502 10.46 18.29 -44.12
N ILE A 503 9.94 18.59 -45.30
CA ILE A 503 10.75 18.84 -46.54
C ILE A 503 11.72 19.99 -46.32
N ASP A 504 11.29 21.04 -45.68
CA ASP A 504 12.15 22.23 -45.45
C ASP A 504 13.28 21.99 -44.41
N LYS A 505 13.08 21.02 -43.47
CA LYS A 505 13.98 20.81 -42.33
C LYS A 505 14.87 19.57 -42.43
N LEU A 506 14.52 18.60 -43.26
CA LEU A 506 15.20 17.30 -43.42
C LEU A 506 15.85 17.11 -44.77
#